data_026f01450fe59fcfbdfbc3d92c427e64
#
_entry.id   026f01450fe59fcfbdfbc3d92c427e64
#
_cell.length_a   1.000
_cell.length_b   1.000
_cell.length_c   1.000
_cell.angle_alpha   90.00
_cell.angle_beta   90.00
_cell.angle_gamma   90.00
#
_symmetry.space_group_name_H-M   'P 1'
#
loop_
_entity.id
_entity.type
_entity.pdbx_description
1 polymer ?
#
loop_
_entity_poly.entity_id
_entity_poly.type
_entity_poly.pdbx_seq_one_letter_code
_entity_poly.pdbx_strand_id
1 'polypeptide(L)'
;TVMKDSVIKVDDFQRRLFDIWHTVQEEGASQSVHLGLFRSDYLMHADNRNELELRQVEFNTIAASFGGLCTFASNMHRHLLRNHAYSNAAPCLHMDNLPKNEAIDTLVSGLVDAHKYYVSECTNDSRTTAPVILFVVQPKERNAFDQRALEYEIEDKHDINVMRMSLDDLQTKATVHGSNRKLFVQSPLHSTPVEVSVVYFRSG
;
A
#
# COMPACT_ATOMS: atom_id res chain seq x y z
N THR A 1 11.62 -16.86 -19.28
CA THR A 1 11.63 -16.49 -17.86
C THR A 1 11.32 -17.71 -17.01
N VAL A 2 11.92 -17.83 -15.82
CA VAL A 2 11.75 -18.98 -14.91
C VAL A 2 10.26 -19.30 -14.66
N MET A 3 9.42 -18.29 -14.49
CA MET A 3 7.98 -18.48 -14.24
C MET A 3 7.23 -19.09 -15.42
N LYS A 4 7.60 -18.75 -16.67
CA LYS A 4 6.93 -19.24 -17.88
C LYS A 4 7.06 -20.76 -18.04
N ASP A 5 8.16 -21.32 -17.56
CA ASP A 5 8.46 -22.73 -17.70
C ASP A 5 8.10 -23.58 -16.47
N SER A 6 7.64 -22.94 -15.40
CA SER A 6 7.30 -23.57 -14.11
C SER A 6 5.86 -23.28 -13.68
N VAL A 7 5.67 -22.25 -12.88
CA VAL A 7 4.41 -21.94 -12.17
C VAL A 7 3.25 -21.68 -13.14
N ILE A 8 3.48 -20.96 -14.23
CA ILE A 8 2.45 -20.62 -15.22
C ILE A 8 1.84 -21.86 -15.89
N LYS A 9 2.57 -22.97 -15.94
CA LYS A 9 2.06 -24.22 -16.54
C LYS A 9 1.15 -25.02 -15.62
N VAL A 10 1.23 -24.81 -14.31
CA VAL A 10 0.57 -25.67 -13.31
C VAL A 10 -0.45 -24.93 -12.45
N ASP A 11 -0.43 -23.59 -12.48
CA ASP A 11 -1.34 -22.75 -11.71
C ASP A 11 -2.15 -21.83 -12.63
N ASP A 12 -3.46 -22.05 -12.69
CA ASP A 12 -4.37 -21.31 -13.58
C ASP A 12 -4.48 -19.82 -13.23
N PHE A 13 -4.41 -19.46 -11.95
CA PHE A 13 -4.47 -18.07 -11.52
C PHE A 13 -3.22 -17.32 -12.01
N GLN A 14 -2.03 -17.89 -11.78
CA GLN A 14 -0.78 -17.31 -12.24
C GLN A 14 -0.70 -17.22 -13.76
N ARG A 15 -1.22 -18.21 -14.47
CA ARG A 15 -1.30 -18.19 -15.94
C ARG A 15 -2.18 -17.04 -16.43
N ARG A 16 -3.38 -16.88 -15.88
CA ARG A 16 -4.31 -15.80 -16.28
C ARG A 16 -3.73 -14.42 -15.96
N LEU A 17 -3.05 -14.26 -14.84
CA LEU A 17 -2.38 -13.00 -14.49
C LEU A 17 -1.24 -12.70 -15.46
N PHE A 18 -0.47 -13.72 -15.85
CA PHE A 18 0.59 -13.58 -16.84
C PHE A 18 0.02 -13.21 -18.23
N ASP A 19 -1.10 -13.82 -18.64
CA ASP A 19 -1.75 -13.52 -19.92
C ASP A 19 -2.23 -12.06 -19.97
N ILE A 20 -2.80 -11.55 -18.86
CA ILE A 20 -3.17 -10.12 -18.74
C ILE A 20 -1.95 -9.23 -18.87
N TRP A 21 -0.88 -9.54 -18.10
CA TRP A 21 0.37 -8.78 -18.19
C TRP A 21 0.95 -8.78 -19.61
N HIS A 22 0.95 -9.93 -20.27
CA HIS A 22 1.47 -10.08 -21.64
C HIS A 22 0.67 -9.21 -22.62
N THR A 23 -0.66 -9.25 -22.54
CA THR A 23 -1.55 -8.42 -23.36
C THR A 23 -1.24 -6.94 -23.18
N VAL A 24 -1.10 -6.49 -21.92
CA VAL A 24 -0.76 -5.08 -21.62
C VAL A 24 0.61 -4.70 -22.19
N GLN A 25 1.59 -5.62 -22.16
CA GLN A 25 2.91 -5.34 -22.75
C GLN A 25 2.83 -5.23 -24.30
N GLU A 26 2.02 -6.07 -24.95
CA GLU A 26 1.83 -6.02 -26.41
C GLU A 26 1.08 -4.77 -26.87
N GLU A 27 0.08 -4.33 -26.11
CA GLU A 27 -0.67 -3.09 -26.37
C GLU A 27 0.14 -1.81 -26.08
N GLY A 28 1.21 -1.94 -25.31
CA GLY A 28 1.95 -0.82 -24.74
C GLY A 28 1.30 -0.30 -23.46
N ALA A 29 2.05 -0.35 -22.34
CA ALA A 29 1.58 0.17 -21.07
C ALA A 29 1.35 1.69 -21.15
N SER A 30 0.11 2.12 -20.91
CA SER A 30 -0.23 3.55 -20.87
C SER A 30 0.27 4.27 -19.61
N GLN A 31 0.63 3.51 -18.57
CA GLN A 31 1.12 4.00 -17.30
C GLN A 31 2.64 3.89 -17.25
N SER A 32 3.33 5.03 -17.12
CA SER A 32 4.79 5.12 -17.06
C SER A 32 5.34 5.16 -15.64
N VAL A 33 4.51 5.53 -14.65
CA VAL A 33 4.92 5.69 -13.25
C VAL A 33 4.26 4.63 -12.38
N HIS A 34 5.06 4.01 -11.53
CA HIS A 34 4.63 2.99 -10.58
C HIS A 34 5.07 3.38 -9.17
N LEU A 35 4.21 3.15 -8.19
CA LEU A 35 4.53 3.31 -6.77
C LEU A 35 4.69 1.93 -6.13
N GLY A 36 5.84 1.67 -5.51
CA GLY A 36 6.08 0.47 -4.72
C GLY A 36 6.03 0.77 -3.23
N LEU A 37 5.11 0.11 -2.50
CA LEU A 37 5.08 0.10 -1.05
C LEU A 37 5.49 -1.29 -0.58
N PHE A 38 6.70 -1.40 -0.01
CA PHE A 38 7.32 -2.69 0.27
C PHE A 38 7.54 -2.89 1.77
N ARG A 39 7.58 -4.17 2.19
CA ARG A 39 7.99 -4.56 3.53
C ARG A 39 9.09 -5.61 3.44
N SER A 40 10.25 -5.31 4.01
CA SER A 40 11.34 -6.24 4.13
C SER A 40 11.37 -6.79 5.55
N ASP A 41 11.28 -8.10 5.68
CA ASP A 41 11.19 -8.80 6.96
C ASP A 41 12.55 -9.40 7.33
N TYR A 42 12.96 -9.21 8.59
CA TYR A 42 14.26 -9.63 9.12
C TYR A 42 14.08 -10.41 10.41
N LEU A 43 15.00 -11.33 10.65
CA LEU A 43 15.15 -12.05 11.91
C LEU A 43 16.56 -11.90 12.47
N MET A 44 16.66 -11.88 13.82
CA MET A 44 17.94 -12.03 14.49
C MET A 44 18.40 -13.48 14.36
N HIS A 45 19.59 -13.66 13.82
CA HIS A 45 20.27 -14.95 13.74
C HIS A 45 21.44 -14.98 14.72
N ALA A 46 21.56 -16.03 15.51
CA ALA A 46 22.75 -16.27 16.33
C ALA A 46 23.61 -17.34 15.63
N ASP A 47 24.87 -17.05 15.40
CA ASP A 47 25.82 -18.01 14.88
C ASP A 47 26.31 -18.99 15.98
N ASN A 48 27.17 -19.93 15.64
CA ASN A 48 27.73 -20.91 16.58
C ASN A 48 28.58 -20.28 17.70
N ARG A 49 28.92 -18.99 17.61
CA ARG A 49 29.65 -18.20 18.61
C ARG A 49 28.74 -17.28 19.42
N ASN A 50 27.41 -17.38 19.21
CA ASN A 50 26.39 -16.47 19.75
C ASN A 50 26.56 -15.02 19.29
N GLU A 51 27.25 -14.78 18.19
CA GLU A 51 27.27 -13.47 17.55
C GLU A 51 25.94 -13.24 16.83
N LEU A 52 25.33 -12.07 17.09
CA LEU A 52 24.01 -11.73 16.55
C LEU A 52 24.16 -11.04 15.20
N GLU A 53 23.47 -11.56 14.21
CA GLU A 53 23.36 -11.00 12.86
C GLU A 53 21.91 -10.70 12.51
N LEU A 54 21.67 -9.62 11.77
CA LEU A 54 20.37 -9.36 11.18
C LEU A 54 20.30 -10.01 9.80
N ARG A 55 19.38 -10.95 9.59
CA ARG A 55 19.19 -11.64 8.32
C ARG A 55 17.83 -11.40 7.73
N GLN A 56 17.79 -11.04 6.45
CA GLN A 56 16.56 -10.88 5.70
C GLN A 56 15.88 -12.24 5.47
N VAL A 57 14.59 -12.31 5.72
CA VAL A 57 13.76 -13.50 5.54
C VAL A 57 13.01 -13.42 4.22
N GLU A 58 12.31 -12.28 4.00
CA GLU A 58 11.50 -12.09 2.79
C GLU A 58 11.37 -10.60 2.43
N PHE A 59 10.89 -10.37 1.22
CA PHE A 59 10.58 -9.05 0.70
C PHE A 59 9.16 -9.07 0.12
N ASN A 60 8.23 -8.37 0.78
CA ASN A 60 6.83 -8.29 0.37
C ASN A 60 6.67 -7.11 -0.60
N THR A 61 6.24 -7.40 -1.83
CA THR A 61 6.16 -6.42 -2.91
C THR A 61 4.76 -5.98 -3.27
N ILE A 62 3.74 -6.68 -2.76
CA ILE A 62 2.32 -6.34 -2.94
C ILE A 62 1.57 -6.63 -1.64
N ALA A 63 0.47 -5.93 -1.41
CA ALA A 63 -0.39 -6.08 -0.23
C ALA A 63 0.36 -6.03 1.11
N ALA A 64 1.55 -5.38 1.13
CA ALA A 64 2.36 -5.24 2.33
C ALA A 64 1.57 -4.52 3.44
N SER A 65 1.57 -5.10 4.64
CA SER A 65 0.85 -4.59 5.81
C SER A 65 1.79 -4.09 6.89
N PHE A 66 1.20 -3.64 8.01
CA PHE A 66 1.84 -3.16 9.22
C PHE A 66 2.49 -1.77 9.14
N GLY A 67 2.27 -1.00 8.08
CA GLY A 67 2.74 0.38 8.00
C GLY A 67 2.16 1.27 9.12
N GLY A 68 0.86 1.16 9.36
CA GLY A 68 0.19 1.83 10.47
C GLY A 68 0.49 1.20 11.83
N LEU A 69 0.34 -0.12 11.92
CA LEU A 69 0.49 -0.84 13.19
C LEU A 69 1.92 -0.79 13.75
N CYS A 70 2.97 -0.76 12.94
CA CYS A 70 4.33 -0.63 13.44
C CYS A 70 4.57 0.74 14.08
N THR A 71 3.99 1.82 13.56
CA THR A 71 4.01 3.14 14.19
C THR A 71 3.26 3.13 15.52
N PHE A 72 2.08 2.49 15.57
CA PHE A 72 1.32 2.36 16.83
C PHE A 72 2.05 1.51 17.85
N ALA A 73 2.70 0.41 17.45
CA ALA A 73 3.54 -0.41 18.33
C ALA A 73 4.71 0.41 18.91
N SER A 74 5.39 1.19 18.08
CA SER A 74 6.46 2.09 18.54
C SER A 74 5.95 3.11 19.56
N ASN A 75 4.77 3.72 19.28
CA ASN A 75 4.14 4.66 20.21
C ASN A 75 3.71 3.99 21.54
N MET A 76 3.21 2.76 21.48
CA MET A 76 2.89 1.95 22.65
C MET A 76 4.14 1.72 23.52
N HIS A 77 5.25 1.28 22.93
CA HIS A 77 6.50 1.09 23.65
C HIS A 77 7.01 2.38 24.27
N ARG A 78 6.89 3.50 23.58
CA ARG A 78 7.23 4.83 24.11
C ARG A 78 6.36 5.21 25.30
N HIS A 79 5.07 4.93 25.25
CA HIS A 79 4.15 5.13 26.36
C HIS A 79 4.51 4.26 27.57
N LEU A 80 4.78 2.98 27.37
CA LEU A 80 5.17 2.04 28.43
C LEU A 80 6.48 2.43 29.09
N LEU A 81 7.48 2.90 28.33
CA LEU A 81 8.73 3.42 28.86
C LEU A 81 8.51 4.65 29.75
N ARG A 82 7.68 5.61 29.33
CA ARG A 82 7.33 6.80 30.15
C ARG A 82 6.67 6.43 31.47
N ASN A 83 5.93 5.34 31.50
CA ASN A 83 5.22 4.85 32.68
C ASN A 83 6.03 3.80 33.45
N HIS A 84 7.33 3.67 33.22
CA HIS A 84 8.23 2.76 33.88
C HIS A 84 7.81 1.28 33.86
N ALA A 85 7.01 0.86 32.86
CA ALA A 85 6.54 -0.52 32.73
C ALA A 85 7.70 -1.52 32.49
N TYR A 86 8.84 -1.05 31.99
CA TYR A 86 10.04 -1.86 31.75
C TYR A 86 11.16 -1.64 32.78
N SER A 87 10.88 -1.01 33.91
CA SER A 87 11.86 -0.46 34.84
C SER A 87 12.97 -1.40 35.30
N ASN A 88 12.77 -2.72 35.28
CA ASN A 88 13.75 -3.71 35.71
C ASN A 88 14.07 -4.76 34.63
N ALA A 89 13.48 -4.69 33.47
CA ALA A 89 13.55 -5.76 32.48
C ALA A 89 14.80 -5.70 31.58
N ALA A 90 15.28 -4.49 31.25
CA ALA A 90 16.47 -4.31 30.43
C ALA A 90 17.08 -2.92 30.63
N PRO A 91 18.35 -2.85 31.12
CA PRO A 91 19.03 -1.57 31.32
C PRO A 91 19.20 -0.71 30.08
N CYS A 92 19.13 -1.32 28.88
CA CYS A 92 19.22 -0.62 27.60
C CYS A 92 17.87 -0.04 27.10
N LEU A 93 16.73 -0.39 27.73
CA LEU A 93 15.42 0.11 27.35
C LEU A 93 15.15 1.47 27.99
N HIS A 94 15.55 2.54 27.32
CA HIS A 94 15.24 3.91 27.69
C HIS A 94 14.87 4.76 26.44
N MET A 95 14.30 5.92 26.68
CA MET A 95 13.69 6.75 25.63
C MET A 95 14.64 7.10 24.47
N ASP A 96 15.91 7.34 24.79
CA ASP A 96 16.93 7.74 23.80
C ASP A 96 17.34 6.59 22.87
N ASN A 97 17.11 5.34 23.30
CA ASN A 97 17.39 4.14 22.51
C ASN A 97 16.19 3.67 21.70
N LEU A 98 15.02 4.29 21.86
CA LEU A 98 13.84 3.94 21.08
C LEU A 98 13.81 4.76 19.77
N PRO A 99 14.02 4.13 18.60
CA PRO A 99 14.04 4.83 17.35
C PRO A 99 12.67 5.45 17.05
N LYS A 100 12.68 6.59 16.32
CA LYS A 100 11.47 7.18 15.77
C LYS A 100 10.94 6.28 14.65
N ASN A 101 9.65 6.02 14.66
CA ASN A 101 8.98 5.28 13.59
C ASN A 101 8.13 6.26 12.77
N GLU A 102 8.52 6.49 11.52
CA GLU A 102 7.86 7.41 10.57
C GLU A 102 7.17 6.65 9.43
N ALA A 103 6.81 5.38 9.64
CA ALA A 103 6.28 4.55 8.56
C ALA A 103 4.98 5.12 7.98
N ILE A 104 4.03 5.58 8.80
CA ILE A 104 2.80 6.21 8.31
C ILE A 104 3.11 7.42 7.44
N ASP A 105 3.88 8.37 7.96
CA ASP A 105 4.20 9.62 7.26
C ASP A 105 4.89 9.34 5.90
N THR A 106 5.84 8.40 5.88
CA THR A 106 6.58 8.05 4.66
C THR A 106 5.70 7.36 3.62
N LEU A 107 4.89 6.39 4.03
CA LEU A 107 3.99 5.66 3.12
C LEU A 107 2.90 6.58 2.55
N VAL A 108 2.34 7.44 3.39
CA VAL A 108 1.36 8.45 2.98
C VAL A 108 1.99 9.45 2.02
N SER A 109 3.20 9.94 2.29
CA SER A 109 3.92 10.83 1.37
C SER A 109 4.05 10.21 -0.03
N GLY A 110 4.42 8.93 -0.13
CA GLY A 110 4.51 8.23 -1.41
C GLY A 110 3.18 8.18 -2.17
N LEU A 111 2.07 7.89 -1.47
CA LEU A 111 0.72 7.86 -2.07
C LEU A 111 0.27 9.25 -2.52
N VAL A 112 0.52 10.26 -1.71
CA VAL A 112 0.20 11.67 -2.00
C VAL A 112 1.03 12.21 -3.17
N ASP A 113 2.31 11.88 -3.24
CA ASP A 113 3.18 12.31 -4.33
C ASP A 113 2.77 11.66 -5.66
N ALA A 114 2.38 10.38 -5.65
CA ALA A 114 1.82 9.71 -6.81
C ALA A 114 0.50 10.37 -7.27
N HIS A 115 -0.39 10.75 -6.33
CA HIS A 115 -1.61 11.48 -6.63
C HIS A 115 -1.32 12.85 -7.24
N LYS A 116 -0.42 13.63 -6.66
CA LYS A 116 -0.02 14.95 -7.16
C LYS A 116 0.59 14.87 -8.55
N TYR A 117 1.43 13.87 -8.79
CA TYR A 117 1.99 13.61 -10.12
C TYR A 117 0.89 13.37 -11.14
N TYR A 118 -0.07 12.47 -10.85
CA TYR A 118 -1.22 12.22 -11.73
C TYR A 118 -2.01 13.49 -12.02
N VAL A 119 -2.29 14.29 -10.99
CA VAL A 119 -3.03 15.55 -11.13
C VAL A 119 -2.27 16.54 -12.02
N SER A 120 -0.94 16.65 -11.89
CA SER A 120 -0.11 17.56 -12.69
C SER A 120 -0.07 17.18 -14.17
N GLU A 121 0.01 15.89 -14.48
CA GLU A 121 0.03 15.40 -15.87
C GLU A 121 -1.31 15.54 -16.57
N CYS A 122 -2.40 15.61 -15.83
CA CYS A 122 -3.76 15.69 -16.37
C CYS A 122 -4.35 17.13 -16.38
N THR A 123 -3.52 18.16 -16.37
CA THR A 123 -3.94 19.58 -16.17
C THR A 123 -4.84 20.18 -17.27
N ASN A 124 -5.02 19.51 -18.39
CA ASN A 124 -5.82 20.04 -19.53
C ASN A 124 -7.30 19.63 -19.51
N ASP A 125 -7.77 18.96 -18.48
CA ASP A 125 -9.16 18.50 -18.38
C ASP A 125 -9.98 19.40 -17.45
N SER A 126 -11.14 19.84 -17.93
CA SER A 126 -12.16 20.54 -17.13
C SER A 126 -12.83 19.56 -16.16
N ARG A 127 -12.12 19.18 -15.09
CA ARG A 127 -12.64 18.28 -14.06
C ARG A 127 -13.74 18.95 -13.26
N THR A 128 -14.83 18.25 -13.06
CA THR A 128 -15.90 18.68 -12.16
C THR A 128 -15.67 18.23 -10.73
N THR A 129 -14.84 17.17 -10.52
CA THR A 129 -14.50 16.62 -9.21
C THR A 129 -13.00 16.26 -9.15
N ALA A 130 -12.39 16.42 -7.98
CA ALA A 130 -11.03 15.99 -7.74
C ALA A 130 -10.92 14.45 -7.82
N PRO A 131 -9.85 13.89 -8.43
CA PRO A 131 -9.63 12.45 -8.44
C PRO A 131 -9.30 11.92 -7.05
N VAL A 132 -9.59 10.63 -6.83
CA VAL A 132 -9.42 9.95 -5.55
C VAL A 132 -8.27 8.95 -5.57
N ILE A 133 -7.76 8.58 -4.39
CA ILE A 133 -6.92 7.40 -4.21
C ILE A 133 -7.83 6.20 -3.91
N LEU A 134 -7.70 5.13 -4.67
CA LEU A 134 -8.48 3.91 -4.51
C LEU A 134 -7.66 2.84 -3.77
N PHE A 135 -8.14 2.43 -2.59
CA PHE A 135 -7.62 1.28 -1.85
C PHE A 135 -8.40 0.02 -2.26
N VAL A 136 -7.71 -0.91 -2.89
CA VAL A 136 -8.27 -2.25 -3.18
C VAL A 136 -8.08 -3.11 -1.94
N VAL A 137 -9.19 -3.55 -1.32
CA VAL A 137 -9.22 -4.21 -0.02
C VAL A 137 -10.00 -5.52 -0.07
N GLN A 138 -9.74 -6.41 0.89
CA GLN A 138 -10.56 -7.62 1.04
C GLN A 138 -11.90 -7.30 1.70
N PRO A 139 -12.99 -7.97 1.30
CA PRO A 139 -14.23 -7.94 2.06
C PRO A 139 -14.01 -8.46 3.48
N LYS A 140 -14.57 -7.79 4.49
CA LYS A 140 -14.47 -8.18 5.92
C LYS A 140 -13.01 -8.26 6.43
N GLU A 141 -12.15 -7.40 5.94
CA GLU A 141 -10.75 -7.31 6.38
C GLU A 141 -10.64 -7.10 7.90
N ARG A 142 -9.90 -7.99 8.57
CA ARG A 142 -9.69 -7.90 10.03
C ARG A 142 -8.62 -6.87 10.39
N ASN A 143 -7.66 -6.65 9.51
CA ASN A 143 -6.58 -5.67 9.70
C ASN A 143 -6.96 -4.27 9.14
N ALA A 144 -8.22 -3.88 9.32
CA ALA A 144 -8.72 -2.60 8.84
C ALA A 144 -8.02 -1.40 9.51
N PHE A 145 -7.58 -1.53 10.75
CA PHE A 145 -6.91 -0.45 11.49
C PHE A 145 -5.60 0.00 10.85
N ASP A 146 -4.81 -0.95 10.32
CA ASP A 146 -3.57 -0.66 9.60
C ASP A 146 -3.84 0.16 8.34
N GLN A 147 -4.87 -0.21 7.61
CA GLN A 147 -5.29 0.47 6.38
C GLN A 147 -5.88 1.85 6.66
N ARG A 148 -6.76 1.94 7.68
CA ARG A 148 -7.41 3.18 8.08
C ARG A 148 -6.42 4.23 8.59
N ALA A 149 -5.32 3.81 9.20
CA ALA A 149 -4.27 4.73 9.63
C ALA A 149 -3.68 5.53 8.46
N LEU A 150 -3.45 4.90 7.31
CA LEU A 150 -2.99 5.58 6.11
C LEU A 150 -4.10 6.44 5.49
N GLU A 151 -5.32 5.93 5.42
CA GLU A 151 -6.48 6.62 4.87
C GLU A 151 -6.76 7.93 5.61
N TYR A 152 -6.91 7.88 6.93
CA TYR A 152 -7.17 9.07 7.74
C TYR A 152 -6.05 10.11 7.64
N GLU A 153 -4.81 9.67 7.61
CA GLU A 153 -3.67 10.57 7.45
C GLU A 153 -3.68 11.28 6.09
N ILE A 154 -4.06 10.57 5.00
CA ILE A 154 -4.20 11.15 3.66
C ILE A 154 -5.34 12.18 3.66
N GLU A 155 -6.49 11.85 4.22
CA GLU A 155 -7.65 12.72 4.25
C GLU A 155 -7.43 13.94 5.16
N ASP A 156 -6.96 13.72 6.39
CA ASP A 156 -6.84 14.77 7.40
C ASP A 156 -5.71 15.78 7.10
N LYS A 157 -4.58 15.31 6.56
CA LYS A 157 -3.41 16.19 6.33
C LYS A 157 -3.30 16.72 4.91
N HIS A 158 -3.88 16.03 3.93
CA HIS A 158 -3.66 16.36 2.52
C HIS A 158 -4.94 16.70 1.76
N ASP A 159 -6.11 16.58 2.39
CA ASP A 159 -7.42 16.87 1.78
C ASP A 159 -7.65 16.09 0.47
N ILE A 160 -7.18 14.83 0.44
CA ILE A 160 -7.34 13.91 -0.68
C ILE A 160 -8.30 12.80 -0.27
N ASN A 161 -9.41 12.65 -0.99
CA ASN A 161 -10.39 11.61 -0.69
C ASN A 161 -9.84 10.22 -1.02
N VAL A 162 -10.10 9.27 -0.12
CA VAL A 162 -9.76 7.85 -0.28
C VAL A 162 -11.04 7.04 -0.45
N MET A 163 -11.07 6.18 -1.47
CA MET A 163 -12.15 5.22 -1.68
C MET A 163 -11.66 3.80 -1.44
N ARG A 164 -12.52 2.96 -0.89
CA ARG A 164 -12.23 1.55 -0.60
C ARG A 164 -13.19 0.66 -1.37
N MET A 165 -12.64 -0.25 -2.16
CA MET A 165 -13.44 -1.24 -2.91
C MET A 165 -12.74 -2.60 -2.92
N SER A 166 -13.52 -3.66 -2.97
CA SER A 166 -13.00 -5.00 -3.25
C SER A 166 -12.78 -5.19 -4.77
N LEU A 167 -12.03 -6.23 -5.14
CA LEU A 167 -11.91 -6.62 -6.56
C LEU A 167 -13.27 -6.97 -7.16
N ASP A 168 -14.17 -7.61 -6.39
CA ASP A 168 -15.53 -7.92 -6.83
C ASP A 168 -16.35 -6.65 -7.10
N ASP A 169 -16.21 -5.62 -6.24
CA ASP A 169 -16.84 -4.33 -6.49
C ASP A 169 -16.33 -3.69 -7.77
N LEU A 170 -15.02 -3.74 -8.01
CA LEU A 170 -14.40 -3.13 -9.19
C LEU A 170 -14.85 -3.80 -10.48
N GLN A 171 -15.13 -5.09 -10.48
CA GLN A 171 -15.63 -5.80 -11.65
C GLN A 171 -16.92 -5.17 -12.22
N THR A 172 -17.77 -4.61 -11.35
CA THR A 172 -19.07 -4.04 -11.74
C THR A 172 -19.12 -2.53 -11.71
N LYS A 173 -18.25 -1.89 -10.92
CA LYS A 173 -18.29 -0.45 -10.65
C LYS A 173 -17.15 0.34 -11.29
N ALA A 174 -16.14 -0.33 -11.84
CA ALA A 174 -15.01 0.32 -12.50
C ALA A 174 -15.22 0.40 -14.02
N THR A 175 -14.84 1.52 -14.60
CA THR A 175 -14.86 1.75 -16.05
C THR A 175 -13.61 2.50 -16.48
N VAL A 176 -13.13 2.23 -17.69
CA VAL A 176 -11.98 2.92 -18.30
C VAL A 176 -12.45 3.74 -19.48
N HIS A 177 -12.08 5.01 -19.50
CA HIS A 177 -12.54 5.95 -20.53
C HIS A 177 -11.39 6.71 -21.21
N GLY A 178 -11.65 7.10 -22.45
CA GLY A 178 -10.76 7.93 -23.26
C GLY A 178 -9.56 7.19 -23.84
N SER A 179 -8.82 7.87 -24.69
CA SER A 179 -7.59 7.36 -25.31
C SER A 179 -6.45 7.17 -24.32
N ASN A 180 -6.45 7.94 -23.24
CA ASN A 180 -5.50 7.88 -22.14
C ASN A 180 -5.91 6.88 -21.04
N ARG A 181 -6.98 6.09 -21.25
CA ARG A 181 -7.42 4.99 -20.41
C ARG A 181 -7.61 5.39 -18.92
N LYS A 182 -8.21 6.54 -18.66
CA LYS A 182 -8.53 6.98 -17.30
C LYS A 182 -9.49 6.03 -16.61
N LEU A 183 -9.18 5.67 -15.36
CA LEU A 183 -10.02 4.80 -14.52
C LEU A 183 -11.05 5.65 -13.77
N PHE A 184 -12.31 5.22 -13.83
CA PHE A 184 -13.42 5.78 -13.04
C PHE A 184 -14.09 4.69 -12.23
N VAL A 185 -14.57 5.05 -11.04
CA VAL A 185 -15.30 4.14 -10.17
C VAL A 185 -16.61 4.74 -9.73
N GLN A 186 -17.68 3.94 -9.71
CA GLN A 186 -18.99 4.35 -9.20
C GLN A 186 -19.05 4.12 -7.70
N SER A 187 -19.31 5.18 -6.95
CA SER A 187 -19.53 5.14 -5.51
C SER A 187 -21.00 5.41 -5.17
N PRO A 188 -21.56 4.78 -4.16
CA PRO A 188 -22.89 5.13 -3.67
C PRO A 188 -22.98 6.54 -3.08
N LEU A 189 -21.85 7.16 -2.73
CA LEU A 189 -21.75 8.50 -2.18
C LEU A 189 -21.75 9.60 -3.26
N HIS A 190 -21.54 9.24 -4.52
CA HIS A 190 -21.44 10.17 -5.63
C HIS A 190 -22.46 9.83 -6.72
N SER A 191 -23.15 10.83 -7.24
CA SER A 191 -24.12 10.68 -8.33
C SER A 191 -23.49 10.31 -9.67
N THR A 192 -22.21 10.65 -9.85
CA THR A 192 -21.41 10.38 -11.05
C THR A 192 -20.17 9.56 -10.70
N PRO A 193 -19.63 8.78 -11.66
CA PRO A 193 -18.35 8.10 -11.47
C PRO A 193 -17.22 9.07 -11.12
N VAL A 194 -16.32 8.66 -10.23
CA VAL A 194 -15.19 9.46 -9.76
C VAL A 194 -13.90 8.96 -10.40
N GLU A 195 -13.09 9.88 -10.90
CA GLU A 195 -11.78 9.57 -11.49
C GLU A 195 -10.80 9.07 -10.41
N VAL A 196 -10.02 8.04 -10.71
CA VAL A 196 -9.02 7.46 -9.81
C VAL A 196 -7.63 7.91 -10.24
N SER A 197 -6.88 8.49 -9.34
CA SER A 197 -5.49 8.92 -9.57
C SER A 197 -4.47 7.83 -9.26
N VAL A 198 -4.67 7.10 -8.18
CA VAL A 198 -3.78 6.04 -7.69
C VAL A 198 -4.61 4.83 -7.30
N VAL A 199 -4.18 3.64 -7.72
CA VAL A 199 -4.72 2.38 -7.24
C VAL A 199 -3.69 1.75 -6.29
N TYR A 200 -4.05 1.65 -5.02
CA TYR A 200 -3.24 0.99 -4.00
C TYR A 200 -3.78 -0.41 -3.70
N PHE A 201 -3.08 -1.43 -4.16
CA PHE A 201 -3.42 -2.83 -3.91
C PHE A 201 -3.06 -3.23 -2.48
N ARG A 202 -4.05 -3.20 -1.61
CA ARG A 202 -3.94 -3.68 -0.23
C ARG A 202 -4.47 -5.11 -0.10
N SER A 203 -5.07 -5.61 -1.17
CA SER A 203 -5.46 -6.99 -1.42
C SER A 203 -5.19 -7.31 -2.89
N GLY A 204 -4.73 -8.49 -3.18
CA GLY A 204 -4.45 -8.97 -4.53
C GLY A 204 -3.90 -10.39 -4.52
#